data_eb89d7000808580aba6376f8506a0c4c
#
_entry.id   eb89d7000808580aba6376f8506a0c4c
#
_cell.length_a   1.000
_cell.length_b   1.000
_cell.length_c   1.000
_cell.angle_alpha   90.00
_cell.angle_beta   90.00
_cell.angle_gamma   90.00
#
_symmetry.space_group_name_H-M   'P 1'
#
loop_
_entity.id
_entity.type
_entity.pdbx_description
1 polymer ?
#
loop_
_entity_poly.entity_id
_entity_poly.type
_entity_poly.pdbx_seq_one_letter_code
_entity_poly.pdbx_strand_id
1 'polypeptide(L)'
;NHLIPMLKEYGEVLSYREDEKSLSFQNGSKIFFGYCSCDRDVLRYQGQEYDIIAIDEATQLSEYQFSIFKASLRGVNSFPKRMYLTCNPGGIGHSWVKRLFIDRNFRANEDPMEYRFIPALVYDNEALLKSDPSYVEQLKALPIKLRDAWLEGRGDIFEGKFFSEFSEEKHVIESNVIP
;
A
#
# COMPACT_ATOMS: atom_id res chain seq x y z
N ASN A 1 0.44 -17.22 -12.10
CA ASN A 1 1.28 -16.13 -12.59
C ASN A 1 0.74 -15.64 -13.94
N HIS A 2 -0.33 -14.81 -13.90
CA HIS A 2 -1.07 -14.39 -15.10
C HIS A 2 -0.39 -13.20 -15.83
N LEU A 3 0.50 -12.48 -15.15
CA LEU A 3 1.12 -11.26 -15.70
C LEU A 3 2.06 -11.59 -16.89
N ILE A 4 2.87 -12.64 -16.76
CA ILE A 4 3.86 -12.99 -17.81
C ILE A 4 3.18 -13.37 -19.12
N PRO A 5 2.16 -14.27 -19.16
CA PRO A 5 1.42 -14.56 -20.38
C PRO A 5 0.79 -13.30 -20.98
N MET A 6 0.15 -12.47 -20.17
CA MET A 6 -0.49 -11.23 -20.60
C MET A 6 0.52 -10.28 -21.27
N LEU A 7 1.68 -10.04 -20.66
CA LEU A 7 2.71 -9.17 -21.23
C LEU A 7 3.34 -9.74 -22.50
N LYS A 8 3.46 -11.08 -22.60
CA LYS A 8 3.93 -11.74 -23.82
C LYS A 8 2.95 -11.59 -24.99
N GLU A 9 1.66 -11.57 -24.72
CA GLU A 9 0.63 -11.36 -25.72
C GLU A 9 0.75 -9.97 -26.39
N TYR A 10 1.20 -8.96 -25.64
CA TYR A 10 1.51 -7.63 -26.18
C TYR A 10 2.85 -7.57 -26.95
N GLY A 11 3.58 -8.68 -27.06
CA GLY A 11 4.80 -8.77 -27.88
C GLY A 11 6.01 -7.99 -27.38
N GLU A 12 5.95 -7.40 -26.19
CA GLU A 12 6.98 -6.49 -25.68
C GLU A 12 8.00 -7.17 -24.75
N VAL A 13 7.69 -8.34 -24.22
CA VAL A 13 8.59 -9.06 -23.30
C VAL A 13 9.67 -9.79 -24.07
N LEU A 14 10.93 -9.44 -23.85
CA LEU A 14 12.10 -10.10 -24.41
C LEU A 14 12.40 -11.42 -23.69
N SER A 15 12.48 -11.40 -22.36
CA SER A 15 12.80 -12.57 -21.55
C SER A 15 12.28 -12.46 -20.12
N TYR A 16 12.03 -13.62 -19.52
CA TYR A 16 11.83 -13.76 -18.08
C TYR A 16 12.95 -14.60 -17.47
N ARG A 17 13.60 -14.09 -16.45
CA ARG A 17 14.62 -14.79 -15.68
C ARG A 17 14.07 -15.18 -14.32
N GLU A 18 13.93 -16.49 -14.12
CA GLU A 18 13.31 -17.03 -12.90
C GLU A 18 14.24 -16.87 -11.67
N ASP A 19 15.55 -16.99 -11.87
CA ASP A 19 16.56 -16.83 -10.84
C ASP A 19 16.60 -15.40 -10.26
N GLU A 20 16.47 -14.39 -11.12
CA GLU A 20 16.41 -12.99 -10.75
C GLU A 20 14.98 -12.48 -10.48
N LYS A 21 13.98 -13.28 -10.79
CA LYS A 21 12.56 -12.87 -10.80
C LYS A 21 12.37 -11.57 -11.58
N SER A 22 12.95 -11.49 -12.78
CA SER A 22 12.94 -10.28 -13.59
C SER A 22 12.38 -10.51 -14.98
N LEU A 23 11.67 -9.50 -15.49
CA LEU A 23 11.23 -9.37 -16.88
C LEU A 23 12.07 -8.32 -17.56
N SER A 24 12.58 -8.61 -18.75
CA SER A 24 13.27 -7.65 -19.61
C SER A 24 12.42 -7.38 -20.87
N PHE A 25 12.38 -6.11 -21.27
CA PHE A 25 11.65 -5.63 -22.43
C PHE A 25 12.60 -5.22 -23.55
N GLN A 26 12.08 -5.19 -24.80
CA GLN A 26 12.87 -4.83 -25.99
C GLN A 26 13.48 -3.41 -25.90
N ASN A 27 12.79 -2.48 -25.24
CA ASN A 27 13.24 -1.12 -25.04
C ASN A 27 14.30 -0.95 -23.92
N GLY A 28 14.78 -2.07 -23.33
CA GLY A 28 15.77 -2.09 -22.26
C GLY A 28 15.18 -1.93 -20.85
N SER A 29 13.86 -1.68 -20.71
CA SER A 29 13.21 -1.61 -19.40
C SER A 29 13.22 -2.99 -18.72
N LYS A 30 13.18 -2.98 -17.37
CA LYS A 30 13.09 -4.21 -16.57
C LYS A 30 12.05 -4.07 -15.47
N ILE A 31 11.36 -5.16 -15.18
CA ILE A 31 10.52 -5.29 -13.98
C ILE A 31 11.15 -6.35 -13.08
N PHE A 32 11.35 -6.02 -11.81
CA PHE A 32 11.82 -6.94 -10.78
C PHE A 32 10.66 -7.26 -9.85
N PHE A 33 10.43 -8.56 -9.63
CA PHE A 33 9.46 -9.01 -8.64
C PHE A 33 10.15 -9.27 -7.32
N GLY A 34 9.69 -8.59 -6.29
CA GLY A 34 10.27 -8.67 -4.96
C GLY A 34 9.25 -9.04 -3.89
N TYR A 35 9.72 -9.19 -2.69
CA TYR A 35 8.92 -9.36 -1.47
C TYR A 35 9.59 -8.67 -0.29
N CYS A 36 8.81 -8.34 0.72
CA CYS A 36 9.30 -7.76 1.96
C CYS A 36 8.42 -8.26 3.11
N SER A 37 8.90 -9.24 3.85
CA SER A 37 8.18 -9.81 5.00
C SER A 37 8.72 -9.31 6.35
N CYS A 38 9.93 -8.76 6.37
CA CYS A 38 10.57 -8.23 7.58
C CYS A 38 11.60 -7.14 7.23
N ASP A 39 12.11 -6.46 8.26
CA ASP A 39 13.07 -5.37 8.08
C ASP A 39 14.39 -5.82 7.42
N ARG A 40 14.77 -7.09 7.59
CA ARG A 40 15.95 -7.64 6.89
C ARG A 40 15.74 -7.72 5.39
N ASP A 41 14.51 -7.99 4.96
CA ASP A 41 14.21 -8.11 3.53
C ASP A 41 14.32 -6.76 2.84
N VAL A 42 13.89 -5.67 3.48
CA VAL A 42 13.96 -4.34 2.87
C VAL A 42 15.39 -3.86 2.65
N LEU A 43 16.36 -4.36 3.43
CA LEU A 43 17.78 -4.01 3.28
C LEU A 43 18.37 -4.46 1.93
N ARG A 44 17.76 -5.45 1.27
CA ARG A 44 18.17 -5.89 -0.08
C ARG A 44 17.96 -4.82 -1.14
N TYR A 45 17.05 -3.89 -0.89
CA TYR A 45 16.73 -2.78 -1.80
C TYR A 45 17.57 -1.54 -1.53
N GLN A 46 18.37 -1.53 -0.47
CA GLN A 46 19.31 -0.44 -0.21
C GLN A 46 20.34 -0.33 -1.32
N GLY A 47 20.58 0.89 -1.79
CA GLY A 47 21.50 1.13 -2.89
C GLY A 47 20.95 0.85 -4.28
N GLN A 48 19.77 0.27 -4.40
CA GLN A 48 19.06 0.11 -5.66
C GLN A 48 18.43 1.43 -6.11
N GLU A 49 18.15 1.51 -7.41
CA GLU A 49 17.49 2.67 -8.03
C GLU A 49 16.31 2.18 -8.88
N TYR A 50 15.15 2.80 -8.67
CA TYR A 50 13.94 2.46 -9.39
C TYR A 50 13.24 3.71 -9.87
N ASP A 51 12.70 3.68 -11.09
CA ASP A 51 11.83 4.72 -11.61
C ASP A 51 10.41 4.59 -11.04
N ILE A 52 9.94 3.35 -10.94
CA ILE A 52 8.62 3.02 -10.44
C ILE A 52 8.73 1.91 -9.42
N ILE A 53 8.04 2.06 -8.30
CA ILE A 53 7.84 1.01 -7.29
C ILE A 53 6.36 0.79 -7.13
N ALA A 54 5.91 -0.46 -7.27
CA ALA A 54 4.53 -0.86 -6.98
C ALA A 54 4.55 -1.82 -5.78
N ILE A 55 3.79 -1.51 -4.75
CA ILE A 55 3.67 -2.30 -3.53
C ILE A 55 2.20 -2.68 -3.36
N ASP A 56 1.96 -3.98 -3.36
CA ASP A 56 0.65 -4.53 -3.03
C ASP A 56 0.56 -4.74 -1.52
N GLU A 57 -0.62 -4.51 -0.95
CA GLU A 57 -0.88 -4.62 0.48
C GLU A 57 0.08 -3.76 1.34
N ALA A 58 0.24 -2.48 1.00
CA ALA A 58 1.20 -1.58 1.65
C ALA A 58 1.01 -1.45 3.17
N THR A 59 -0.20 -1.68 3.68
CA THR A 59 -0.47 -1.72 5.13
C THR A 59 0.17 -2.90 5.86
N GLN A 60 0.76 -3.86 5.15
CA GLN A 60 1.59 -4.90 5.76
C GLN A 60 3.03 -4.46 6.01
N LEU A 61 3.45 -3.31 5.49
CA LEU A 61 4.77 -2.75 5.71
C LEU A 61 4.80 -1.80 6.91
N SER A 62 5.88 -1.83 7.67
CA SER A 62 6.18 -0.77 8.64
C SER A 62 6.52 0.55 7.94
N GLU A 63 6.38 1.68 8.65
CA GLU A 63 6.79 3.00 8.11
C GLU A 63 8.30 3.03 7.78
N TYR A 64 9.12 2.28 8.53
CA TYR A 64 10.54 2.12 8.24
C TYR A 64 10.77 1.45 6.88
N GLN A 65 10.10 0.32 6.62
CA GLN A 65 10.20 -0.39 5.34
C GLN A 65 9.75 0.50 4.16
N PHE A 66 8.64 1.20 4.32
CA PHE A 66 8.17 2.17 3.34
C PHE A 66 9.20 3.26 3.06
N SER A 67 9.87 3.81 4.09
CA SER A 67 10.88 4.86 3.92
C SER A 67 12.12 4.38 3.16
N ILE A 68 12.53 3.12 3.32
CA ILE A 68 13.63 2.53 2.55
C ILE A 68 13.25 2.38 1.06
N PHE A 69 12.04 1.90 0.77
CA PHE A 69 11.55 1.85 -0.60
C PHE A 69 11.46 3.26 -1.22
N LYS A 70 10.96 4.25 -0.48
CA LYS A 70 10.91 5.64 -0.94
C LYS A 70 12.31 6.18 -1.26
N ALA A 71 13.32 5.86 -0.46
CA ALA A 71 14.70 6.25 -0.71
C ALA A 71 15.33 5.60 -1.96
N SER A 72 14.81 4.43 -2.38
CA SER A 72 15.22 3.75 -3.60
C SER A 72 14.54 4.28 -4.87
N LEU A 73 13.55 5.16 -4.72
CA LEU A 73 12.83 5.81 -5.83
C LEU A 73 13.65 6.99 -6.37
N ARG A 74 14.69 6.68 -7.11
CA ARG A 74 15.68 7.63 -7.60
C ARG A 74 16.31 7.16 -8.91
N GLY A 75 17.13 8.01 -9.53
CA GLY A 75 17.89 7.72 -10.74
C GLY A 75 18.18 8.99 -11.52
N VAL A 76 19.17 8.94 -12.40
CA VAL A 76 19.68 10.10 -13.16
C VAL A 76 18.94 10.35 -14.48
N ASN A 77 17.96 9.51 -14.82
CA ASN A 77 17.16 9.68 -16.03
C ASN A 77 15.99 10.67 -15.82
N SER A 78 15.33 11.06 -16.91
CA SER A 78 14.22 12.01 -16.92
C SER A 78 12.85 11.39 -16.64
N PHE A 79 12.76 10.07 -16.40
CA PHE A 79 11.49 9.43 -16.09
C PHE A 79 10.97 9.88 -14.72
N PRO A 80 9.66 10.13 -14.60
CA PRO A 80 9.08 10.49 -13.31
C PRO A 80 9.24 9.35 -12.31
N LYS A 81 9.67 9.67 -11.11
CA LYS A 81 9.80 8.72 -10.01
C LYS A 81 8.46 8.61 -9.30
N ARG A 82 7.87 7.41 -9.31
CA ARG A 82 6.53 7.19 -8.77
C ARG A 82 6.44 5.91 -7.95
N MET A 83 5.68 5.99 -6.87
CA MET A 83 5.31 4.82 -6.06
C MET A 83 3.80 4.63 -6.09
N TYR A 84 3.37 3.41 -6.38
CA TYR A 84 1.98 3.00 -6.35
C TYR A 84 1.79 2.01 -5.21
N LEU A 85 0.83 2.31 -4.35
CA LEU A 85 0.51 1.52 -3.19
C LEU A 85 -0.95 1.06 -3.31
N THR A 86 -1.19 -0.23 -3.21
CA THR A 86 -2.54 -0.75 -2.97
C THR A 86 -2.63 -1.20 -1.53
N CYS A 87 -3.76 -1.05 -0.90
CA CYS A 87 -3.98 -1.56 0.45
C CYS A 87 -5.46 -1.61 0.82
N ASN A 88 -5.75 -2.47 1.76
CA ASN A 88 -6.97 -2.44 2.53
C ASN A 88 -6.68 -1.87 3.93
N PRO A 89 -7.68 -1.30 4.63
CA PRO A 89 -7.54 -0.89 6.01
C PRO A 89 -7.11 -2.06 6.92
N GLY A 90 -6.22 -1.79 7.87
CA GLY A 90 -5.68 -2.79 8.80
C GLY A 90 -4.19 -3.07 8.57
N GLY A 91 -3.61 -4.00 9.35
CA GLY A 91 -2.18 -4.32 9.29
C GLY A 91 -1.29 -3.38 10.11
N ILE A 92 -0.01 -3.74 10.20
CA ILE A 92 0.98 -3.02 11.03
C ILE A 92 1.26 -1.60 10.52
N GLY A 93 1.09 -1.37 9.23
CA GLY A 93 1.32 -0.10 8.56
C GLY A 93 0.09 0.80 8.47
N HIS A 94 -1.05 0.37 8.99
CA HIS A 94 -2.28 1.13 8.91
C HIS A 94 -2.13 2.59 9.36
N SER A 95 -1.46 2.80 10.48
CA SER A 95 -1.30 4.14 11.08
C SER A 95 -0.52 5.10 10.18
N TRP A 96 0.59 4.68 9.56
CA TRP A 96 1.37 5.56 8.69
C TRP A 96 0.65 5.81 7.36
N VAL A 97 -0.05 4.80 6.80
CA VAL A 97 -0.85 4.97 5.59
C VAL A 97 -1.98 5.97 5.85
N LYS A 98 -2.73 5.78 6.94
CA LYS A 98 -3.80 6.71 7.33
C LYS A 98 -3.26 8.12 7.51
N ARG A 99 -2.19 8.29 8.29
CA ARG A 99 -1.57 9.58 8.57
C ARG A 99 -1.19 10.33 7.29
N LEU A 100 -0.48 9.67 6.37
CA LEU A 100 0.05 10.30 5.15
C LEU A 100 -1.01 10.54 4.08
N PHE A 101 -1.86 9.56 3.83
CA PHE A 101 -2.71 9.57 2.64
C PHE A 101 -4.15 10.00 2.93
N ILE A 102 -4.68 9.68 4.11
CA ILE A 102 -6.08 9.95 4.46
C ILE A 102 -6.16 11.23 5.29
N ASP A 103 -5.51 11.27 6.45
CA ASP A 103 -5.55 12.40 7.38
C ASP A 103 -4.70 13.58 6.89
N ARG A 104 -3.76 13.33 5.95
CA ARG A 104 -2.83 14.32 5.40
C ARG A 104 -2.06 15.06 6.50
N ASN A 105 -1.70 14.35 7.55
CA ASN A 105 -0.92 14.86 8.66
C ASN A 105 0.58 14.65 8.40
N PHE A 106 1.23 15.67 7.87
CA PHE A 106 2.61 15.63 7.40
C PHE A 106 3.58 16.14 8.45
N ARG A 107 4.75 15.50 8.52
CA ARG A 107 5.89 15.98 9.29
C ARG A 107 6.59 17.13 8.53
N ALA A 108 7.43 17.89 9.21
CA ALA A 108 8.11 19.06 8.62
C ALA A 108 8.98 18.75 7.37
N ASN A 109 9.42 17.49 7.23
CA ASN A 109 10.25 17.03 6.11
C ASN A 109 9.45 16.26 5.03
N GLU A 110 8.12 16.28 5.09
CA GLU A 110 7.23 15.62 4.13
C GLU A 110 6.50 16.67 3.30
N ASP A 111 6.63 16.60 1.97
CA ASP A 111 5.90 17.48 1.06
C ASP A 111 4.49 16.92 0.80
N PRO A 112 3.42 17.66 1.15
CA PRO A 112 2.04 17.24 0.89
C PRO A 112 1.73 16.93 -0.58
N MET A 113 2.47 17.52 -1.52
CA MET A 113 2.25 17.35 -2.95
C MET A 113 2.74 15.99 -3.47
N GLU A 114 3.61 15.31 -2.71
CA GLU A 114 4.10 13.97 -3.06
C GLU A 114 3.08 12.85 -2.78
N TYR A 115 2.02 13.13 -2.03
CA TYR A 115 1.09 12.11 -1.55
C TYR A 115 -0.31 12.33 -2.09
N ARG A 116 -0.85 11.30 -2.73
CA ARG A 116 -2.21 11.31 -3.25
C ARG A 116 -2.95 10.03 -2.88
N PHE A 117 -4.14 10.19 -2.31
CA PHE A 117 -5.06 9.09 -2.04
C PHE A 117 -6.11 9.00 -3.16
N ILE A 118 -6.35 7.79 -3.62
CA ILE A 118 -7.42 7.47 -4.57
C ILE A 118 -8.26 6.39 -3.90
N PRO A 119 -9.45 6.74 -3.37
CA PRO A 119 -10.33 5.74 -2.80
C PRO A 119 -10.85 4.81 -3.89
N ALA A 120 -10.95 3.53 -3.58
CA ALA A 120 -11.57 2.53 -4.43
C ALA A 120 -12.41 1.59 -3.54
N LEU A 121 -13.66 1.42 -3.88
CA LEU A 121 -14.57 0.53 -3.18
C LEU A 121 -14.85 -0.72 -4.03
N VAL A 122 -15.35 -1.76 -3.39
CA VAL A 122 -15.77 -2.97 -4.11
C VAL A 122 -16.77 -2.64 -5.23
N TYR A 123 -17.61 -1.63 -5.04
CA TYR A 123 -18.62 -1.20 -6.00
C TYR A 123 -18.03 -0.56 -7.27
N ASP A 124 -16.79 -0.09 -7.22
CA ASP A 124 -16.08 0.49 -8.37
C ASP A 124 -15.52 -0.61 -9.30
N ASN A 125 -15.47 -1.85 -8.83
CA ASN A 125 -14.97 -2.98 -9.60
C ASN A 125 -16.09 -3.71 -10.35
N GLU A 126 -16.58 -3.08 -11.42
CA GLU A 126 -17.66 -3.66 -12.24
C GLU A 126 -17.32 -5.04 -12.80
N ALA A 127 -16.05 -5.30 -13.14
CA ALA A 127 -15.64 -6.58 -13.68
C ALA A 127 -15.81 -7.70 -12.65
N LEU A 128 -15.43 -7.45 -11.40
CA LEU A 128 -15.63 -8.38 -10.31
C LEU A 128 -17.12 -8.62 -10.05
N LEU A 129 -17.91 -7.55 -9.97
CA LEU A 129 -19.34 -7.65 -9.69
C LEU A 129 -20.14 -8.36 -10.80
N LYS A 130 -19.69 -8.26 -12.04
CA LYS A 130 -20.26 -9.01 -13.15
C LYS A 130 -19.88 -10.50 -13.13
N SER A 131 -18.65 -10.82 -12.74
CA SER A 131 -18.15 -12.21 -12.67
C SER A 131 -18.61 -12.95 -11.42
N ASP A 132 -18.73 -12.25 -10.30
CA ASP A 132 -19.20 -12.79 -9.01
C ASP A 132 -20.16 -11.82 -8.32
N PRO A 133 -21.44 -11.85 -8.67
CA PRO A 133 -22.45 -11.01 -8.01
C PRO A 133 -22.63 -11.32 -6.51
N SER A 134 -22.21 -12.50 -6.06
CA SER A 134 -22.34 -12.93 -4.66
C SER A 134 -21.26 -12.34 -3.75
N TYR A 135 -20.19 -11.78 -4.31
CA TYR A 135 -19.05 -11.30 -3.55
C TYR A 135 -19.41 -10.21 -2.52
N VAL A 136 -20.31 -9.30 -2.88
CA VAL A 136 -20.78 -8.25 -1.96
C VAL A 136 -21.54 -8.86 -0.76
N GLU A 137 -22.33 -9.89 -0.99
CA GLU A 137 -23.04 -10.58 0.11
C GLU A 137 -22.06 -11.32 1.02
N GLN A 138 -21.00 -11.88 0.46
CA GLN A 138 -19.92 -12.49 1.27
C GLN A 138 -19.23 -11.44 2.15
N LEU A 139 -18.95 -10.24 1.62
CA LEU A 139 -18.39 -9.15 2.41
C LEU A 139 -19.35 -8.66 3.51
N LYS A 140 -20.64 -8.59 3.22
CA LYS A 140 -21.67 -8.22 4.22
C LYS A 140 -21.77 -9.22 5.38
N ALA A 141 -21.43 -10.48 5.15
CA ALA A 141 -21.44 -11.53 6.17
C ALA A 141 -20.22 -11.46 7.11
N LEU A 142 -19.22 -10.64 6.82
CA LEU A 142 -18.04 -10.48 7.67
C LEU A 142 -18.40 -9.79 9.00
N PRO A 143 -17.58 -9.97 10.06
CA PRO A 143 -17.68 -9.20 11.29
C PRO A 143 -17.73 -7.68 10.98
N ILE A 144 -18.56 -6.94 11.74
CA ILE A 144 -18.88 -5.53 11.48
C ILE A 144 -17.64 -4.69 11.13
N LYS A 145 -16.56 -4.81 11.89
CA LYS A 145 -15.33 -4.04 11.65
C LYS A 145 -14.71 -4.33 10.27
N LEU A 146 -14.61 -5.59 9.89
CA LEU A 146 -14.05 -5.98 8.60
C LEU A 146 -14.99 -5.59 7.45
N ARG A 147 -16.29 -5.81 7.65
CA ARG A 147 -17.31 -5.41 6.67
C ARG A 147 -17.22 -3.91 6.37
N ASP A 148 -17.26 -3.07 7.39
CA ASP A 148 -17.25 -1.62 7.24
C ASP A 148 -15.93 -1.13 6.62
N ALA A 149 -14.82 -1.79 6.94
CA ALA A 149 -13.53 -1.49 6.33
C ALA A 149 -13.48 -1.85 4.84
N TRP A 150 -13.97 -3.03 4.45
CA TRP A 150 -13.80 -3.55 3.09
C TRP A 150 -14.94 -3.13 2.13
N LEU A 151 -16.15 -2.92 2.65
CA LEU A 151 -17.26 -2.39 1.85
C LEU A 151 -17.24 -0.86 1.73
N GLU A 152 -16.94 -0.17 2.82
CA GLU A 152 -17.08 1.28 2.91
C GLU A 152 -15.72 2.01 2.93
N GLY A 153 -14.62 1.26 2.91
CA GLY A 153 -13.27 1.84 2.95
C GLY A 153 -12.94 2.56 4.26
N ARG A 154 -13.67 2.24 5.33
CA ARG A 154 -13.53 2.93 6.64
C ARG A 154 -12.24 2.49 7.34
N GLY A 155 -11.25 3.39 7.34
CA GLY A 155 -9.96 3.19 8.00
C GLY A 155 -9.95 3.53 9.49
N ASP A 156 -10.93 4.28 9.98
CA ASP A 156 -11.07 4.70 11.39
C ASP A 156 -11.28 3.54 12.39
N ILE A 157 -11.70 2.40 11.87
CA ILE A 157 -12.05 1.20 12.66
C ILE A 157 -10.79 0.42 13.13
N PHE A 158 -9.67 0.59 12.44
CA PHE A 158 -8.40 -0.09 12.72
C PHE A 158 -7.38 0.78 13.43
N GLU A 159 -7.79 1.93 13.97
CA GLU A 159 -6.91 2.63 14.89
C GLU A 159 -6.48 1.67 15.99
N GLY A 160 -5.16 1.41 16.05
CA GLY A 160 -4.55 0.47 16.96
C GLY A 160 -4.71 0.90 18.42
N LYS A 161 -5.96 0.99 18.86
CA LYS A 161 -6.29 1.16 20.26
C LYS A 161 -5.96 -0.16 20.95
N PHE A 162 -4.84 -0.17 21.66
CA PHE A 162 -4.50 -1.24 22.58
C PHE A 162 -5.69 -1.47 23.55
N PHE A 163 -6.46 -0.40 23.77
CA PHE A 163 -7.73 -0.40 24.47
C PHE A 163 -8.83 0.02 23.51
N SER A 164 -9.66 -0.92 23.05
CA SER A 164 -10.81 -0.66 22.15
C SER A 164 -11.81 0.34 22.71
N GLU A 165 -11.83 0.51 24.03
CA GLU A 165 -12.73 1.39 24.78
C GLU A 165 -12.11 2.78 25.07
N PHE A 166 -10.86 3.03 24.66
CA PHE A 166 -10.21 4.32 24.89
C PHE A 166 -10.90 5.39 24.03
N SER A 167 -11.32 6.46 24.70
CA SER A 167 -11.87 7.68 24.10
C SER A 167 -11.18 8.88 24.75
N GLU A 168 -10.68 9.80 23.94
CA GLU A 168 -10.03 11.02 24.46
C GLU A 168 -10.96 11.80 25.38
N GLU A 169 -12.24 11.90 25.02
CA GLU A 169 -13.24 12.59 25.84
C GLU A 169 -13.45 11.99 27.23
N LYS A 170 -13.22 10.68 27.38
CA LYS A 170 -13.46 9.95 28.63
C LYS A 170 -12.20 9.70 29.44
N HIS A 171 -11.05 9.59 28.76
CA HIS A 171 -9.83 9.06 29.36
C HIS A 171 -8.65 10.03 29.32
N VAL A 172 -8.78 11.18 28.66
CA VAL A 172 -7.79 12.25 28.64
C VAL A 172 -8.32 13.41 29.49
N ILE A 173 -7.54 13.81 30.47
CA ILE A 173 -7.80 15.01 31.26
C ILE A 173 -6.70 16.04 31.02
N GLU A 174 -7.02 17.30 31.06
CA GLU A 174 -6.03 18.36 30.90
C GLU A 174 -5.01 18.31 32.04
N SER A 175 -3.74 18.61 31.73
CA SER A 175 -2.61 18.51 32.69
C SER A 175 -2.75 19.39 33.92
N ASN A 176 -3.57 20.45 33.85
CA ASN A 176 -3.86 21.35 34.94
C ASN A 176 -4.88 20.80 35.98
N VAL A 177 -5.49 19.64 35.68
CA VAL A 177 -6.47 18.99 36.57
C VAL A 177 -5.83 17.88 37.40
N ILE A 178 -4.56 17.56 37.16
CA ILE A 178 -3.80 16.57 37.92
C ILE A 178 -3.23 17.28 39.18
N PRO A 179 -3.60 16.84 40.42
CA PRO A 179 -3.11 17.44 41.65
C PRO A 179 -1.63 17.20 41.88
#